data_0969d752ec41e9e4ce447f72c96462ee
#
_entry.id   0969d752ec41e9e4ce447f72c96462ee
#
_cell.length_a   1.000
_cell.length_b   1.000
_cell.length_c   1.000
_cell.angle_alpha   90.00
_cell.angle_beta   90.00
_cell.angle_gamma   90.00
#
_symmetry.space_group_name_H-M   'P 1'
#
loop_
_entity.id
_entity.type
_entity.pdbx_description
1 polymer ?
#
loop_
_entity_poly.entity_id
_entity_poly.type
_entity_poly.pdbx_seq_one_letter_code
_entity_poly.pdbx_strand_id
1 'polypeptide(L)'
;VNFKADLNKYPNEAKRFAPELGKLAQKQIRKTNKCLTDEIKRIEAELKALILSDEKLNKTVGLVTSVTGIGTMTALYFVIFTNFFTRYQEAKQLACYCGVVPFEHTSGSSVQKRSRVHHMANKTMKKHLHMCALSAVRHDPELKVYYQRKAEEGKNKMLVLNNVRNKLVLRVCAVIKRQKPYQKRVA
;
A
#
# COMPACT_ATOMS: atom_id res chain seq x y z
N VAL A 1 -11.26 6.53 0.79
CA VAL A 1 -12.74 6.60 0.93
C VAL A 1 -13.30 5.60 -0.05
N ASN A 2 -14.11 4.66 0.43
CA ASN A 2 -14.72 3.66 -0.45
C ASN A 2 -16.10 4.17 -0.91
N PHE A 3 -16.07 5.18 -1.78
CA PHE A 3 -17.25 5.87 -2.28
C PHE A 3 -18.33 4.92 -2.83
N LYS A 4 -17.92 3.81 -3.50
CA LYS A 4 -18.86 2.80 -3.98
C LYS A 4 -19.60 2.06 -2.84
N ALA A 5 -18.91 1.78 -1.74
CA ALA A 5 -19.52 1.12 -0.59
C ALA A 5 -20.47 2.08 0.14
N ASP A 6 -20.12 3.35 0.24
CA ASP A 6 -20.97 4.36 0.88
C ASP A 6 -22.23 4.60 0.05
N LEU A 7 -22.14 4.70 -1.28
CA LEU A 7 -23.29 4.82 -2.18
C LEU A 7 -24.28 3.64 -2.05
N ASN A 8 -23.81 2.45 -1.73
CA ASN A 8 -24.68 1.26 -1.61
C ASN A 8 -25.46 1.18 -0.28
N LYS A 9 -25.17 2.01 0.71
CA LYS A 9 -25.88 2.04 1.99
C LYS A 9 -27.25 2.73 1.85
N TYR A 10 -27.30 3.86 1.16
CA TYR A 10 -28.50 4.69 1.04
C TYR A 10 -29.73 3.97 0.47
N PRO A 11 -29.64 3.12 -0.59
CA PRO A 11 -30.82 2.42 -1.10
C PRO A 11 -31.46 1.45 -0.11
N ASN A 12 -30.66 0.87 0.78
CA ASN A 12 -31.16 -0.09 1.78
C ASN A 12 -31.92 0.63 2.90
N GLU A 13 -31.47 1.83 3.27
CA GLU A 13 -32.20 2.69 4.22
C GLU A 13 -33.49 3.22 3.58
N ALA A 14 -33.43 3.74 2.35
CA ALA A 14 -34.59 4.24 1.63
C ALA A 14 -35.68 3.16 1.42
N LYS A 15 -35.30 1.89 1.20
CA LYS A 15 -36.25 0.79 1.07
C LYS A 15 -37.13 0.56 2.30
N ARG A 16 -36.68 0.93 3.50
CA ARG A 16 -37.42 0.77 4.75
C ARG A 16 -38.57 1.76 4.84
N PHE A 17 -38.41 2.97 4.28
CA PHE A 17 -39.40 4.05 4.40
C PHE A 17 -40.22 4.26 3.12
N ALA A 18 -39.62 4.04 1.95
CA ALA A 18 -40.27 4.22 0.65
C ALA A 18 -39.70 3.21 -0.38
N PRO A 19 -40.32 2.01 -0.52
CA PRO A 19 -39.79 0.91 -1.34
C PRO A 19 -39.57 1.29 -2.81
N GLU A 20 -40.42 2.10 -3.41
CA GLU A 20 -40.30 2.54 -4.81
C GLU A 20 -39.10 3.50 -4.99
N LEU A 21 -38.92 4.46 -4.09
CA LEU A 21 -37.74 5.34 -4.06
C LEU A 21 -36.45 4.54 -3.86
N GLY A 22 -36.49 3.53 -3.02
CA GLY A 22 -35.34 2.62 -2.81
C GLY A 22 -34.96 1.84 -4.07
N LYS A 23 -35.92 1.37 -4.87
CA LYS A 23 -35.66 0.72 -6.16
C LYS A 23 -35.06 1.69 -7.18
N LEU A 24 -35.61 2.89 -7.29
CA LEU A 24 -35.11 3.93 -8.19
C LEU A 24 -33.67 4.33 -7.83
N ALA A 25 -33.41 4.60 -6.55
CA ALA A 25 -32.07 4.91 -6.05
C ALA A 25 -31.08 3.78 -6.35
N GLN A 26 -31.47 2.53 -6.15
CA GLN A 26 -30.63 1.38 -6.45
C GLN A 26 -30.29 1.27 -7.94
N LYS A 27 -31.25 1.56 -8.84
CA LYS A 27 -31.04 1.55 -10.28
C LYS A 27 -30.02 2.64 -10.67
N GLN A 28 -30.17 3.85 -10.16
CA GLN A 28 -29.24 4.97 -10.45
C GLN A 28 -27.82 4.69 -9.89
N ILE A 29 -27.71 4.20 -8.67
CA ILE A 29 -26.43 3.87 -8.07
C ILE A 29 -25.70 2.75 -8.85
N ARG A 30 -26.44 1.75 -9.34
CA ARG A 30 -25.85 0.71 -10.21
C ARG A 30 -25.27 1.31 -11.51
N LYS A 31 -26.02 2.24 -12.14
CA LYS A 31 -25.58 2.92 -13.37
C LYS A 31 -24.31 3.75 -13.10
N THR A 32 -24.30 4.53 -12.03
CA THR A 32 -23.14 5.35 -11.62
C THR A 32 -21.93 4.46 -11.28
N ASN A 33 -22.12 3.39 -10.51
CA ASN A 33 -21.04 2.45 -10.18
C ASN A 33 -20.46 1.76 -11.42
N LYS A 34 -21.29 1.43 -12.42
CA LYS A 34 -20.83 0.87 -13.69
C LYS A 34 -19.98 1.91 -14.44
N CYS A 35 -20.47 3.12 -14.62
CA CYS A 35 -19.75 4.21 -15.28
C CYS A 35 -18.38 4.45 -14.62
N LEU A 36 -18.35 4.59 -13.28
CA LEU A 36 -17.10 4.76 -12.53
C LEU A 36 -16.14 3.58 -12.69
N THR A 37 -16.67 2.36 -12.80
CA THR A 37 -15.84 1.17 -12.99
C THR A 37 -15.21 1.15 -14.37
N ASP A 38 -15.96 1.55 -15.40
CA ASP A 38 -15.48 1.59 -16.77
C ASP A 38 -14.43 2.70 -16.95
N GLU A 39 -14.64 3.87 -16.32
CA GLU A 39 -13.65 4.96 -16.30
C GLU A 39 -12.35 4.54 -15.58
N ILE A 40 -12.44 3.86 -14.44
CA ILE A 40 -11.26 3.35 -13.74
C ILE A 40 -10.46 2.39 -14.65
N LYS A 41 -11.14 1.48 -15.35
CA LYS A 41 -10.48 0.54 -16.28
C LYS A 41 -9.79 1.27 -17.43
N ARG A 42 -10.43 2.34 -17.95
CA ARG A 42 -9.84 3.17 -19.01
C ARG A 42 -8.55 3.83 -18.53
N ILE A 43 -8.59 4.48 -17.38
CA ILE A 43 -7.42 5.14 -16.78
C ILE A 43 -6.32 4.12 -16.47
N GLU A 44 -6.65 2.94 -15.96
CA GLU A 44 -5.68 1.87 -15.72
C GLU A 44 -5.04 1.37 -17.02
N ALA A 45 -5.78 1.32 -18.14
CA ALA A 45 -5.25 0.96 -19.44
C ALA A 45 -4.31 2.05 -20.00
N GLU A 46 -4.68 3.32 -19.88
CA GLU A 46 -3.85 4.46 -20.26
C GLU A 46 -2.55 4.51 -19.45
N LEU A 47 -2.62 4.28 -18.13
CA LEU A 47 -1.44 4.19 -17.27
C LEU A 47 -0.51 3.04 -17.68
N LYS A 48 -1.06 1.87 -18.05
CA LYS A 48 -0.25 0.76 -18.55
C LYS A 48 0.43 1.10 -19.87
N ALA A 49 -0.28 1.73 -20.79
CA ALA A 49 0.29 2.19 -22.05
C ALA A 49 1.44 3.20 -21.81
N LEU A 50 1.25 4.16 -20.91
CA LEU A 50 2.29 5.11 -20.53
C LEU A 50 3.53 4.43 -19.92
N ILE A 51 3.33 3.43 -19.04
CA ILE A 51 4.43 2.67 -18.45
C ILE A 51 5.23 1.96 -19.55
N LEU A 52 4.56 1.38 -20.55
CA LEU A 52 5.20 0.65 -21.63
C LEU A 52 5.93 1.58 -22.62
N SER A 53 5.48 2.81 -22.79
CA SER A 53 6.09 3.79 -23.72
C SER A 53 7.41 4.38 -23.18
N ASP A 54 7.63 4.37 -21.88
CA ASP A 54 8.87 4.87 -21.26
C ASP A 54 9.69 3.69 -20.72
N GLU A 55 10.82 3.40 -21.36
CA GLU A 55 11.70 2.29 -21.01
C GLU A 55 12.21 2.37 -19.56
N LYS A 56 12.59 3.57 -19.10
CA LYS A 56 13.08 3.79 -17.74
C LYS A 56 11.96 3.53 -16.70
N LEU A 57 10.76 4.02 -16.99
CA LEU A 57 9.60 3.81 -16.14
C LEU A 57 9.22 2.33 -16.10
N ASN A 58 9.14 1.67 -17.25
CA ASN A 58 8.81 0.26 -17.37
C ASN A 58 9.80 -0.61 -16.59
N LYS A 59 11.10 -0.40 -16.80
CA LYS A 59 12.16 -1.10 -16.04
C LYS A 59 12.03 -0.89 -14.54
N THR A 60 11.84 0.36 -14.10
CA THR A 60 11.74 0.68 -12.67
C THR A 60 10.49 0.07 -12.04
N VAL A 61 9.33 0.19 -12.70
CA VAL A 61 8.09 -0.43 -12.25
C VAL A 61 8.22 -1.96 -12.20
N GLY A 62 8.82 -2.58 -13.23
CA GLY A 62 9.10 -4.02 -13.27
C GLY A 62 9.96 -4.49 -12.10
N LEU A 63 11.02 -3.75 -11.78
CA LEU A 63 11.87 -4.04 -10.62
C LEU A 63 11.07 -3.97 -9.30
N VAL A 64 10.29 -2.93 -9.09
CA VAL A 64 9.54 -2.73 -7.84
C VAL A 64 8.42 -3.78 -7.70
N THR A 65 7.71 -4.10 -8.77
CA THR A 65 6.63 -5.10 -8.76
C THR A 65 7.14 -6.54 -8.62
N SER A 66 8.43 -6.80 -8.89
CA SER A 66 9.05 -8.10 -8.60
C SER A 66 9.02 -8.46 -7.11
N VAL A 67 8.92 -7.47 -6.22
CA VAL A 67 8.80 -7.70 -4.78
C VAL A 67 7.38 -8.19 -4.45
N THR A 68 7.27 -9.41 -3.95
CA THR A 68 5.99 -10.05 -3.64
C THR A 68 5.12 -9.18 -2.74
N GLY A 69 3.89 -8.94 -3.18
CA GLY A 69 2.90 -8.12 -2.48
C GLY A 69 2.84 -6.67 -2.94
N ILE A 70 3.73 -6.23 -3.84
CA ILE A 70 3.71 -4.87 -4.39
C ILE A 70 3.10 -4.91 -5.80
N GLY A 71 1.97 -4.22 -5.97
CA GLY A 71 1.30 -4.06 -7.25
C GLY A 71 1.75 -2.79 -8.00
N THR A 72 1.36 -2.71 -9.29
CA THR A 72 1.72 -1.62 -10.21
C THR A 72 1.41 -0.23 -9.64
N MET A 73 0.23 -0.04 -9.03
CA MET A 73 -0.14 1.26 -8.46
C MET A 73 0.82 1.69 -7.34
N THR A 74 1.18 0.76 -6.44
CA THR A 74 2.14 1.08 -5.37
C THR A 74 3.54 1.34 -5.94
N ALA A 75 3.94 0.63 -6.98
CA ALA A 75 5.20 0.87 -7.68
C ALA A 75 5.24 2.27 -8.30
N LEU A 76 4.17 2.71 -8.94
CA LEU A 76 4.04 4.08 -9.46
C LEU A 76 4.13 5.14 -8.35
N TYR A 77 3.47 4.91 -7.21
CA TYR A 77 3.61 5.81 -6.06
C TYR A 77 5.06 5.89 -5.56
N PHE A 78 5.80 4.77 -5.53
CA PHE A 78 7.22 4.82 -5.23
C PHE A 78 7.98 5.68 -6.23
N VAL A 79 7.79 5.47 -7.53
CA VAL A 79 8.46 6.25 -8.58
C VAL A 79 8.16 7.75 -8.42
N ILE A 80 6.90 8.12 -8.27
CA ILE A 80 6.47 9.53 -8.17
C ILE A 80 7.03 10.19 -6.90
N PHE A 81 6.81 9.59 -5.72
CA PHE A 81 7.20 10.22 -4.45
C PHE A 81 8.70 10.22 -4.19
N THR A 82 9.45 9.32 -4.81
CA THR A 82 10.90 9.25 -4.67
C THR A 82 11.66 9.90 -5.83
N ASN A 83 10.94 10.39 -6.85
CA ASN A 83 11.53 10.85 -8.11
C ASN A 83 12.51 9.79 -8.67
N PHE A 84 12.01 8.63 -9.05
CA PHE A 84 12.84 7.49 -9.49
C PHE A 84 13.93 7.09 -8.50
N PHE A 85 13.64 7.14 -7.21
CA PHE A 85 14.57 6.81 -6.11
C PHE A 85 15.81 7.71 -6.01
N THR A 86 15.78 8.89 -6.64
CA THR A 86 16.87 9.88 -6.53
C THR A 86 16.79 10.72 -5.26
N ARG A 87 15.57 10.90 -4.71
CA ARG A 87 15.32 11.77 -3.56
C ARG A 87 15.90 11.22 -2.24
N TYR A 88 16.02 9.90 -2.10
CA TYR A 88 16.46 9.24 -0.87
C TYR A 88 17.66 8.36 -1.19
N GLN A 89 18.79 8.67 -0.56
CA GLN A 89 20.03 7.90 -0.75
C GLN A 89 20.00 6.58 0.02
N GLU A 90 19.35 6.58 1.18
CA GLU A 90 19.27 5.42 2.05
C GLU A 90 17.84 4.89 2.20
N ALA A 91 17.73 3.56 2.27
CA ALA A 91 16.46 2.89 2.50
C ALA A 91 15.79 3.29 3.84
N LYS A 92 16.61 3.66 4.85
CA LYS A 92 16.13 4.13 6.14
C LYS A 92 15.39 5.47 6.03
N GLN A 93 15.90 6.40 5.22
CA GLN A 93 15.26 7.69 4.96
C GLN A 93 13.91 7.50 4.27
N LEU A 94 13.85 6.62 3.25
CA LEU A 94 12.60 6.28 2.58
C LEU A 94 11.60 5.62 3.54
N ALA A 95 12.05 4.72 4.40
CA ALA A 95 11.21 4.06 5.39
C ALA A 95 10.62 5.08 6.42
N CYS A 96 11.41 6.08 6.82
CA CYS A 96 10.94 7.19 7.67
C CYS A 96 9.87 8.01 6.93
N TYR A 97 10.12 8.37 5.67
CA TYR A 97 9.16 9.10 4.83
C TYR A 97 7.85 8.32 4.64
N CYS A 98 7.93 7.01 4.42
CA CYS A 98 6.76 6.13 4.31
C CYS A 98 6.02 5.91 5.66
N GLY A 99 6.56 6.40 6.76
CA GLY A 99 5.93 6.29 8.07
C GLY A 99 5.87 4.86 8.60
N VAL A 100 6.89 4.06 8.33
CA VAL A 100 6.98 2.67 8.81
C VAL A 100 8.03 2.48 9.91
N VAL A 101 8.88 3.49 10.14
CA VAL A 101 9.88 3.50 11.21
C VAL A 101 9.39 4.37 12.37
N PRO A 102 9.23 3.81 13.57
CA PRO A 102 8.94 4.61 14.76
C PRO A 102 10.20 5.31 15.26
N PHE A 103 10.03 6.51 15.77
CA PHE A 103 11.07 7.27 16.47
C PHE A 103 10.87 7.15 17.97
N GLU A 104 11.96 7.02 18.70
CA GLU A 104 11.97 7.08 20.14
C GLU A 104 11.72 8.51 20.61
N HIS A 105 10.91 8.66 21.63
CA HIS A 105 10.64 9.93 22.29
C HIS A 105 11.22 9.89 23.70
N THR A 106 12.53 10.06 23.78
CA THR A 106 13.26 10.14 25.06
C THR A 106 13.83 11.55 25.22
N SER A 107 13.74 12.10 26.42
CA SER A 107 14.39 13.37 26.79
C SER A 107 14.97 13.22 28.18
N GLY A 108 16.29 13.22 28.26
CA GLY A 108 17.03 12.95 29.49
C GLY A 108 16.73 11.56 30.06
N SER A 109 16.95 11.40 31.36
CA SER A 109 16.73 10.14 32.08
C SER A 109 15.27 9.95 32.54
N SER A 110 14.47 11.01 32.58
CA SER A 110 13.13 11.01 33.18
C SER A 110 11.98 10.87 32.19
N VAL A 111 12.17 11.19 30.93
CA VAL A 111 11.10 11.18 29.93
C VAL A 111 11.29 10.04 28.94
N GLN A 112 10.56 8.95 29.16
CA GLN A 112 10.44 7.84 28.20
C GLN A 112 9.00 7.73 27.69
N LYS A 113 8.72 8.26 26.50
CA LYS A 113 7.41 8.12 25.86
C LYS A 113 7.42 6.99 24.83
N ARG A 114 6.25 6.42 24.58
CA ARG A 114 6.07 5.37 23.58
C ARG A 114 6.52 5.85 22.19
N SER A 115 7.37 5.07 21.53
CA SER A 115 7.84 5.32 20.16
C SER A 115 6.67 5.51 19.20
N ARG A 116 6.71 6.56 18.41
CA ARG A 116 5.66 6.92 17.43
C ARG A 116 6.27 7.26 16.09
N VAL A 117 5.50 7.01 15.04
CA VAL A 117 5.84 7.47 13.69
C VAL A 117 5.68 8.98 13.59
N HIS A 118 6.60 9.64 12.91
CA HIS A 118 6.55 11.10 12.73
C HIS A 118 5.27 11.53 12.00
N HIS A 119 4.67 12.66 12.41
CA HIS A 119 3.41 13.15 11.85
C HIS A 119 3.50 13.60 10.39
N MET A 120 4.69 14.04 9.94
CA MET A 120 4.96 14.43 8.55
C MET A 120 5.14 13.24 7.59
N ALA A 121 5.06 12.01 8.08
CA ALA A 121 5.15 10.84 7.22
C ALA A 121 4.04 10.82 6.16
N ASN A 122 4.37 10.32 4.96
CA ASN A 122 3.41 10.23 3.86
C ASN A 122 2.33 9.19 4.18
N LYS A 123 1.15 9.68 4.54
CA LYS A 123 0.00 8.84 4.92
C LYS A 123 -0.50 7.98 3.75
N THR A 124 -0.39 8.47 2.52
CA THR A 124 -0.79 7.75 1.30
C THR A 124 0.10 6.54 1.08
N MET A 125 1.43 6.72 1.10
CA MET A 125 2.38 5.62 1.02
C MET A 125 2.18 4.59 2.14
N LYS A 126 1.93 5.06 3.36
CA LYS A 126 1.65 4.18 4.51
C LYS A 126 0.42 3.31 4.29
N LYS A 127 -0.66 3.85 3.68
CA LYS A 127 -1.88 3.09 3.34
C LYS A 127 -1.59 2.04 2.27
N HIS A 128 -0.91 2.42 1.19
CA HIS A 128 -0.52 1.47 0.12
C HIS A 128 0.36 0.34 0.66
N LEU A 129 1.38 0.68 1.44
CA LEU A 129 2.25 -0.31 2.08
C LEU A 129 1.51 -1.23 3.05
N HIS A 130 0.42 -0.75 3.67
CA HIS A 130 -0.41 -1.62 4.52
C HIS A 130 -1.11 -2.70 3.70
N MET A 131 -1.70 -2.34 2.57
CA MET A 131 -2.31 -3.30 1.65
C MET A 131 -1.27 -4.27 1.06
N CYS A 132 -0.10 -3.75 0.70
CA CYS A 132 1.02 -4.58 0.24
C CYS A 132 1.49 -5.56 1.31
N ALA A 133 1.57 -5.16 2.58
CA ALA A 133 1.97 -6.03 3.67
C ALA A 133 0.95 -7.16 3.91
N LEU A 134 -0.36 -6.86 3.84
CA LEU A 134 -1.41 -7.89 3.92
C LEU A 134 -1.31 -8.89 2.77
N SER A 135 -1.07 -8.41 1.54
CA SER A 135 -0.84 -9.26 0.37
C SER A 135 0.44 -10.09 0.53
N ALA A 136 1.54 -9.48 0.96
CA ALA A 136 2.82 -10.15 1.13
C ALA A 136 2.77 -11.25 2.20
N VAL A 137 2.13 -11.00 3.34
CA VAL A 137 1.94 -12.05 4.38
C VAL A 137 1.13 -13.24 3.85
N ARG A 138 0.27 -13.02 2.87
CA ARG A 138 -0.53 -14.09 2.25
C ARG A 138 0.23 -14.88 1.19
N HIS A 139 1.06 -14.21 0.38
CA HIS A 139 1.65 -14.76 -0.85
C HIS A 139 3.17 -14.94 -0.80
N ASP A 140 3.86 -14.44 0.22
CA ASP A 140 5.30 -14.62 0.42
C ASP A 140 5.52 -15.58 1.59
N PRO A 141 6.07 -16.80 1.36
CA PRO A 141 6.26 -17.80 2.41
C PRO A 141 7.13 -17.32 3.57
N GLU A 142 8.22 -16.59 3.28
CA GLU A 142 9.14 -16.04 4.31
C GLU A 142 8.41 -15.05 5.22
N LEU A 143 7.64 -14.12 4.62
CA LEU A 143 6.90 -13.13 5.38
C LEU A 143 5.69 -13.71 6.12
N LYS A 144 5.09 -14.77 5.58
CA LYS A 144 4.02 -15.53 6.25
C LYS A 144 4.55 -16.18 7.53
N VAL A 145 5.64 -16.94 7.43
CA VAL A 145 6.29 -17.60 8.59
C VAL A 145 6.74 -16.56 9.61
N TYR A 146 7.37 -15.47 9.16
CA TYR A 146 7.76 -14.37 10.04
C TYR A 146 6.56 -13.78 10.81
N TYR A 147 5.45 -13.53 10.10
CA TYR A 147 4.25 -12.96 10.72
C TYR A 147 3.63 -13.90 11.74
N GLN A 148 3.47 -15.19 11.41
CA GLN A 148 2.92 -16.22 12.29
C GLN A 148 3.75 -16.35 13.56
N ARG A 149 5.06 -16.57 13.42
CA ARG A 149 5.98 -16.65 14.56
C ARG A 149 5.88 -15.45 15.49
N LYS A 150 5.87 -14.24 14.94
CA LYS A 150 5.79 -13.03 15.78
C LYS A 150 4.42 -12.82 16.43
N ALA A 151 3.36 -13.32 15.83
CA ALA A 151 2.02 -13.33 16.43
C ALA A 151 1.92 -14.36 17.57
N GLU A 152 2.53 -15.55 17.41
CA GLU A 152 2.62 -16.59 18.43
C GLU A 152 3.46 -16.15 19.63
N GLU A 153 4.54 -15.37 19.40
CA GLU A 153 5.30 -14.70 20.47
C GLU A 153 4.48 -13.63 21.24
N GLY A 154 3.18 -13.50 20.98
CA GLY A 154 2.29 -12.53 21.67
C GLY A 154 2.42 -11.09 21.19
N LYS A 155 3.16 -10.79 20.11
CA LYS A 155 3.29 -9.42 19.61
C LYS A 155 2.02 -8.94 18.93
N ASN A 156 1.69 -7.66 19.13
CA ASN A 156 0.53 -7.05 18.50
C ASN A 156 0.59 -7.20 16.97
N LYS A 157 -0.46 -7.76 16.36
CA LYS A 157 -0.55 -8.04 14.92
C LYS A 157 -0.30 -6.81 14.04
N MET A 158 -0.77 -5.61 14.48
CA MET A 158 -0.52 -4.36 13.73
C MET A 158 0.94 -3.91 13.79
N LEU A 159 1.63 -4.19 14.91
CA LEU A 159 3.06 -3.94 15.03
C LEU A 159 3.84 -4.87 14.08
N VAL A 160 3.48 -6.15 14.04
CA VAL A 160 4.11 -7.12 13.12
C VAL A 160 3.88 -6.73 11.67
N LEU A 161 2.67 -6.31 11.29
CA LEU A 161 2.40 -5.77 9.94
C LEU A 161 3.22 -4.52 9.65
N ASN A 162 3.48 -3.67 10.63
CA ASN A 162 4.36 -2.52 10.44
C ASN A 162 5.80 -2.93 10.15
N ASN A 163 6.30 -3.99 10.80
CA ASN A 163 7.61 -4.55 10.50
C ASN A 163 7.66 -5.15 9.08
N VAL A 164 6.58 -5.80 8.63
CA VAL A 164 6.47 -6.29 7.24
C VAL A 164 6.52 -5.12 6.25
N ARG A 165 5.78 -4.01 6.51
CA ARG A 165 5.86 -2.80 5.68
C ARG A 165 7.30 -2.30 5.55
N ASN A 166 8.03 -2.22 6.66
CA ASN A 166 9.44 -1.81 6.64
C ASN A 166 10.30 -2.78 5.81
N LYS A 167 10.13 -4.09 5.99
CA LYS A 167 10.84 -5.10 5.17
C LYS A 167 10.55 -4.92 3.67
N LEU A 168 9.32 -4.62 3.27
CA LEU A 168 8.96 -4.35 1.87
C LEU A 168 9.70 -3.12 1.33
N VAL A 169 9.76 -2.03 2.08
CA VAL A 169 10.52 -0.83 1.67
C VAL A 169 12.01 -1.16 1.48
N LEU A 170 12.61 -1.90 2.42
CA LEU A 170 14.01 -2.33 2.30
C LEU A 170 14.25 -3.22 1.09
N ARG A 171 13.32 -4.16 0.80
CA ARG A 171 13.39 -5.02 -0.40
C ARG A 171 13.32 -4.19 -1.68
N VAL A 172 12.40 -3.22 -1.76
CA VAL A 172 12.28 -2.29 -2.90
C VAL A 172 13.59 -1.52 -3.12
N CYS A 173 14.15 -0.93 -2.07
CA CYS A 173 15.43 -0.24 -2.20
C CYS A 173 16.56 -1.16 -2.66
N ALA A 174 16.59 -2.40 -2.18
CA ALA A 174 17.61 -3.38 -2.57
C ALA A 174 17.51 -3.78 -4.04
N VAL A 175 16.29 -4.00 -4.59
CA VAL A 175 16.08 -4.31 -6.01
C VAL A 175 16.50 -3.14 -6.91
N ILE A 176 16.13 -1.93 -6.52
CA ILE A 176 16.51 -0.71 -7.26
C ILE A 176 18.04 -0.52 -7.24
N LYS A 177 18.67 -0.66 -6.09
CA LYS A 177 20.14 -0.52 -5.98
C LYS A 177 20.90 -1.58 -6.79
N ARG A 178 20.40 -2.83 -6.79
CA ARG A 178 21.02 -3.95 -7.52
C ARG A 178 20.68 -3.98 -8.99
N GLN A 179 19.65 -3.27 -9.43
CA GLN A 179 19.10 -3.32 -10.80
C GLN A 179 18.74 -4.76 -11.25
N LYS A 180 18.34 -5.62 -10.30
CA LYS A 180 17.95 -7.01 -10.53
C LYS A 180 16.61 -7.29 -9.85
N PRO A 181 15.70 -8.07 -10.48
CA PRO A 181 14.43 -8.46 -9.87
C PRO A 181 14.63 -9.15 -8.52
N TYR A 182 13.61 -9.06 -7.67
CA TYR A 182 13.62 -9.73 -6.37
C TYR A 182 13.60 -11.26 -6.56
N GLN A 183 14.59 -11.91 -5.99
CA GLN A 183 14.65 -13.38 -5.92
C GLN A 183 14.25 -13.82 -4.51
N LYS A 184 13.24 -14.69 -4.43
CA LYS A 184 12.87 -15.31 -3.16
C LYS A 184 14.05 -16.17 -2.67
N ARG A 185 14.39 -16.02 -1.40
CA ARG A 185 15.31 -16.98 -0.79
C ARG A 185 14.57 -18.31 -0.68
N VAL A 186 15.11 -19.31 -1.33
CA VAL A 186 14.73 -20.70 -1.08
C VAL A 186 15.38 -21.05 0.25
N ALA A 187 14.55 -21.31 1.27
CA ALA A 187 15.02 -21.79 2.57
C ALA A 187 15.35 -23.26 2.47
#